data_08bc9acc53c68d3eb67df5f26f79f3c8
#
_entry.id   08bc9acc53c68d3eb67df5f26f79f3c8
#
_cell.length_a   1.000
_cell.length_b   1.000
_cell.length_c   1.000
_cell.angle_alpha   90.00
_cell.angle_beta   90.00
_cell.angle_gamma   90.00
#
_symmetry.space_group_name_H-M   'P 1'
#
loop_
_entity.id
_entity.type
_entity.pdbx_description
1 polymer ?
#
loop_
_entity_poly.entity_id
_entity_poly.type
_entity_poly.pdbx_seq_one_letter_code
_entity_poly.pdbx_strand_id
1 'polypeptide(L)'
;REFYQADIDIIGDGALDILNEAEIPAIIYDTFTRLGLHRFRIRVNNRKVLNGFFAILGLSEQAGDVLRTIDKLDKIGADKVRELLTDTCGVTGENADEILRFIACPGTSADKLAFLEQYRGRNETFDTGLDELRTVVGYLPAFGVPEENFELDLTIARGLDYYTGTVYETVLLDHPEVGSICSGGRYDDLAGYYTNKSLPGVGISIGLTRLFYILQEQNMISDAVLTAPADVLILPMTDDLSAAVALASE
;
A
#
# COMPACT_ATOMS: atom_id res chain seq x y z
N ARG A 1 8.88 17.48 -11.72
CA ARG A 1 9.00 16.06 -12.12
C ARG A 1 7.59 15.52 -12.28
N GLU A 2 7.27 14.96 -13.41
CA GLU A 2 5.97 14.37 -13.73
C GLU A 2 6.01 12.86 -13.51
N PHE A 3 4.92 12.29 -13.06
CA PHE A 3 4.72 10.84 -12.92
C PHE A 3 3.23 10.52 -13.10
N TYR A 4 2.92 9.27 -13.44
CA TYR A 4 1.56 8.79 -13.64
C TYR A 4 1.18 7.77 -12.59
N GLN A 5 -0.07 7.82 -12.17
CA GLN A 5 -0.71 6.84 -11.30
C GLN A 5 -2.01 6.35 -11.94
N ALA A 6 -2.39 5.13 -11.64
CA ALA A 6 -3.70 4.58 -11.96
C ALA A 6 -4.39 4.26 -10.64
N ASP A 7 -5.44 5.02 -10.35
CA ASP A 7 -6.14 4.98 -9.08
C ASP A 7 -7.53 4.34 -9.25
N ILE A 8 -7.97 3.60 -8.23
CA ILE A 8 -9.28 2.97 -8.15
C ILE A 8 -9.81 3.22 -6.75
N ASP A 9 -11.04 3.73 -6.65
CA ASP A 9 -11.72 3.98 -5.39
C ASP A 9 -13.16 3.47 -5.44
N ILE A 10 -13.61 2.87 -4.32
CA ILE A 10 -15.00 2.52 -4.06
C ILE A 10 -15.46 3.43 -2.91
N ILE A 11 -16.50 4.23 -3.17
CA ILE A 11 -17.00 5.22 -2.22
C ILE A 11 -18.45 4.89 -1.86
N GLY A 12 -18.72 4.78 -0.56
CA GLY A 12 -20.06 4.58 -0.01
C GLY A 12 -20.76 5.90 0.32
N ASP A 13 -22.08 5.91 0.34
CA ASP A 13 -22.90 7.02 0.86
C ASP A 13 -23.41 6.65 2.26
N GLY A 14 -22.81 7.23 3.28
CA GLY A 14 -23.07 6.96 4.68
C GLY A 14 -22.38 5.71 5.24
N ALA A 15 -22.27 4.64 4.48
CA ALA A 15 -21.61 3.39 4.87
C ALA A 15 -20.89 2.73 3.70
N LEU A 16 -19.87 1.93 4.00
CA LEU A 16 -19.16 1.11 3.03
C LEU A 16 -18.93 -0.29 3.64
N ASP A 17 -19.44 -1.32 2.98
CA ASP A 17 -19.32 -2.70 3.44
C ASP A 17 -17.85 -3.15 3.44
N ILE A 18 -17.47 -3.93 4.45
CA ILE A 18 -16.13 -4.47 4.63
C ILE A 18 -15.67 -5.36 3.45
N LEU A 19 -16.62 -5.97 2.73
CA LEU A 19 -16.30 -6.80 1.56
C LEU A 19 -15.63 -6.00 0.43
N ASN A 20 -15.89 -4.69 0.33
CA ASN A 20 -15.18 -3.84 -0.61
C ASN A 20 -13.67 -3.77 -0.32
N GLU A 21 -13.30 -3.93 0.96
CA GLU A 21 -11.89 -3.99 1.35
C GLU A 21 -11.22 -5.31 0.93
N ALA A 22 -11.99 -6.40 0.80
CA ALA A 22 -11.48 -7.67 0.25
C ALA A 22 -11.49 -7.69 -1.29
N GLU A 23 -12.36 -6.91 -1.94
CA GLU A 23 -12.43 -6.77 -3.40
C GLU A 23 -11.20 -6.05 -3.96
N ILE A 24 -10.66 -5.05 -3.25
CA ILE A 24 -9.49 -4.29 -3.70
C ILE A 24 -8.27 -5.18 -4.00
N PRO A 25 -7.82 -6.09 -3.11
CA PRO A 25 -6.75 -7.04 -3.45
C PRO A 25 -7.05 -7.94 -4.65
N ALA A 26 -8.32 -8.31 -4.88
CA ALA A 26 -8.70 -9.09 -6.05
C ALA A 26 -8.53 -8.28 -7.35
N ILE A 27 -8.85 -6.99 -7.34
CA ILE A 27 -8.61 -6.09 -8.46
C ILE A 27 -7.11 -5.96 -8.74
N ILE A 28 -6.28 -5.84 -7.70
CA ILE A 28 -4.82 -5.82 -7.83
C ILE A 28 -4.33 -7.12 -8.47
N TYR A 29 -4.78 -8.26 -7.95
CA TYR A 29 -4.39 -9.58 -8.43
C TYR A 29 -4.76 -9.79 -9.91
N ASP A 30 -6.01 -9.50 -10.30
CA ASP A 30 -6.46 -9.61 -11.69
C ASP A 30 -5.67 -8.68 -12.62
N THR A 31 -5.48 -7.42 -12.22
CA THR A 31 -4.75 -6.43 -13.00
C THR A 31 -3.31 -6.87 -13.26
N PHE A 32 -2.58 -7.26 -12.23
CA PHE A 32 -1.17 -7.63 -12.36
C PHE A 32 -1.00 -8.94 -13.13
N THR A 33 -1.88 -9.92 -12.90
CA THR A 33 -1.87 -11.19 -13.64
C THR A 33 -2.12 -10.96 -15.14
N ARG A 34 -3.05 -10.08 -15.50
CA ARG A 34 -3.30 -9.71 -16.92
C ARG A 34 -2.13 -8.96 -17.55
N LEU A 35 -1.34 -8.23 -16.77
CA LEU A 35 -0.09 -7.60 -17.22
C LEU A 35 1.07 -8.60 -17.35
N GLY A 36 0.85 -9.89 -17.04
CA GLY A 36 1.88 -10.93 -17.08
C GLY A 36 2.80 -10.93 -15.85
N LEU A 37 2.46 -10.16 -14.82
CA LEU A 37 3.17 -10.20 -13.55
C LEU A 37 2.55 -11.31 -12.68
N HIS A 38 3.35 -12.29 -12.29
CA HIS A 38 2.86 -13.44 -11.50
C HIS A 38 3.52 -13.56 -10.13
N ARG A 39 4.72 -12.97 -9.97
CA ARG A 39 5.52 -13.04 -8.75
C ARG A 39 5.44 -11.73 -7.96
N PHE A 40 4.30 -11.52 -7.32
CA PHE A 40 4.07 -10.36 -6.45
C PHE A 40 3.38 -10.80 -5.16
N ARG A 41 3.46 -9.96 -4.15
CA ARG A 41 2.81 -10.15 -2.86
C ARG A 41 2.01 -8.93 -2.48
N ILE A 42 0.71 -9.13 -2.21
CA ILE A 42 -0.18 -8.12 -1.64
C ILE A 42 -0.10 -8.26 -0.13
N ARG A 43 0.50 -7.30 0.53
CA ARG A 43 0.58 -7.21 1.98
C ARG A 43 -0.65 -6.48 2.50
N VAL A 44 -1.25 -6.99 3.56
CA VAL A 44 -2.48 -6.45 4.15
C VAL A 44 -2.28 -6.22 5.64
N ASN A 45 -2.71 -5.09 6.15
CA ASN A 45 -2.76 -4.78 7.58
C ASN A 45 -4.02 -3.95 7.88
N ASN A 46 -4.22 -3.58 9.14
CA ASN A 46 -5.32 -2.70 9.56
C ASN A 46 -4.81 -1.67 10.57
N ARG A 47 -5.12 -0.39 10.32
CA ARG A 47 -4.70 0.74 11.17
C ARG A 47 -5.25 0.64 12.59
N LYS A 48 -6.46 0.09 12.76
CA LYS A 48 -7.08 -0.09 14.09
C LYS A 48 -6.33 -1.12 14.93
N VAL A 49 -5.78 -2.17 14.30
CA VAL A 49 -4.92 -3.16 14.98
C VAL A 49 -3.68 -2.47 15.55
N LEU A 50 -2.97 -1.68 14.76
CA LEU A 50 -1.76 -0.98 15.22
C LEU A 50 -2.09 0.07 16.29
N ASN A 51 -3.09 0.93 16.04
CA ASN A 51 -3.48 1.99 16.98
C ASN A 51 -4.00 1.40 18.29
N GLY A 52 -4.81 0.33 18.22
CA GLY A 52 -5.33 -0.36 19.40
C GLY A 52 -4.21 -1.05 20.20
N PHE A 53 -3.21 -1.63 19.51
CA PHE A 53 -2.04 -2.20 20.16
C PHE A 53 -1.22 -1.12 20.88
N PHE A 54 -0.99 0.04 20.27
CA PHE A 54 -0.30 1.15 20.96
C PHE A 54 -1.10 1.68 22.14
N ALA A 55 -2.44 1.69 22.05
CA ALA A 55 -3.29 2.05 23.20
C ALA A 55 -3.16 1.03 24.34
N ILE A 56 -3.05 -0.27 24.05
CA ILE A 56 -2.79 -1.32 25.05
C ILE A 56 -1.46 -1.06 25.79
N LEU A 57 -0.45 -0.54 25.09
CA LEU A 57 0.85 -0.18 25.67
C LEU A 57 0.87 1.21 26.35
N GLY A 58 -0.25 1.95 26.32
CA GLY A 58 -0.34 3.32 26.86
C GLY A 58 0.34 4.37 25.97
N LEU A 59 0.48 4.11 24.66
CA LEU A 59 1.20 4.94 23.70
C LEU A 59 0.29 5.64 22.68
N SER A 60 -0.97 5.91 23.05
CA SER A 60 -1.95 6.52 22.14
C SER A 60 -1.50 7.89 21.61
N GLU A 61 -0.88 8.71 22.45
CA GLU A 61 -0.39 10.03 22.06
C GLU A 61 0.83 9.96 21.14
N GLN A 62 1.66 8.93 21.29
CA GLN A 62 2.88 8.70 20.50
C GLN A 62 2.61 7.88 19.23
N ALA A 63 1.40 7.37 19.02
CA ALA A 63 1.07 6.42 17.96
C ALA A 63 1.55 6.89 16.57
N GLY A 64 1.36 8.17 16.23
CA GLY A 64 1.81 8.72 14.96
C GLY A 64 3.34 8.70 14.76
N ASP A 65 4.11 9.04 15.82
CA ASP A 65 5.58 9.02 15.78
C ASP A 65 6.11 7.59 15.75
N VAL A 66 5.48 6.68 16.48
CA VAL A 66 5.78 5.25 16.50
C VAL A 66 5.56 4.66 15.10
N LEU A 67 4.41 4.92 14.46
CA LEU A 67 4.11 4.47 13.10
C LEU A 67 5.16 4.97 12.09
N ARG A 68 5.49 6.26 12.12
CA ARG A 68 6.52 6.85 11.24
C ARG A 68 7.91 6.26 11.47
N THR A 69 8.17 5.77 12.66
CA THR A 69 9.46 5.15 13.02
C THR A 69 9.51 3.70 12.55
N ILE A 70 8.43 2.92 12.76
CA ILE A 70 8.28 1.55 12.26
C ILE A 70 8.40 1.51 10.73
N ASP A 71 7.84 2.49 10.03
CA ASP A 71 7.93 2.62 8.57
C ASP A 71 9.37 2.62 8.01
N LYS A 72 10.34 2.92 8.83
CA LYS A 72 11.75 2.91 8.45
C LYS A 72 12.40 1.53 8.62
N LEU A 73 11.69 0.54 9.18
CA LEU A 73 12.25 -0.76 9.58
C LEU A 73 13.04 -1.43 8.45
N ASP A 74 12.44 -1.52 7.26
CA ASP A 74 13.08 -2.14 6.08
C ASP A 74 14.36 -1.41 5.63
N LYS A 75 14.48 -0.12 5.95
CA LYS A 75 15.59 0.73 5.49
C LYS A 75 16.76 0.79 6.47
N ILE A 76 16.45 0.81 7.78
CA ILE A 76 17.46 1.08 8.81
C ILE A 76 17.66 -0.07 9.79
N GLY A 77 16.81 -1.11 9.74
CA GLY A 77 16.88 -2.30 10.60
C GLY A 77 16.29 -2.10 12.00
N ALA A 78 16.06 -3.23 12.70
CA ALA A 78 15.35 -3.27 13.97
C ALA A 78 16.09 -2.53 15.10
N ASP A 79 17.42 -2.66 15.20
CA ASP A 79 18.22 -2.01 16.24
C ASP A 79 18.10 -0.49 16.17
N LYS A 80 18.17 0.07 14.95
CA LYS A 80 18.04 1.51 14.75
C LYS A 80 16.62 2.02 14.98
N VAL A 81 15.61 1.21 14.59
CA VAL A 81 14.21 1.51 14.92
C VAL A 81 14.00 1.53 16.42
N ARG A 82 14.54 0.55 17.15
CA ARG A 82 14.49 0.50 18.62
C ARG A 82 15.08 1.76 19.26
N GLU A 83 16.27 2.17 18.82
CA GLU A 83 16.93 3.39 19.28
C GLU A 83 16.03 4.63 19.05
N LEU A 84 15.45 4.77 17.85
CA LEU A 84 14.56 5.88 17.53
C LEU A 84 13.26 5.87 18.36
N LEU A 85 12.69 4.69 18.62
CA LEU A 85 11.51 4.55 19.46
C LEU A 85 11.79 5.05 20.88
N THR A 86 12.94 4.72 21.45
CA THR A 86 13.31 5.16 22.80
C THR A 86 13.72 6.62 22.84
N ASP A 87 14.59 7.07 21.95
CA ASP A 87 15.24 8.37 22.04
C ASP A 87 14.39 9.51 21.47
N THR A 88 13.53 9.20 20.47
CA THR A 88 12.76 10.22 19.75
C THR A 88 11.28 10.16 20.08
N CYS A 89 10.70 8.96 20.18
CA CYS A 89 9.26 8.81 20.42
C CYS A 89 8.92 8.74 21.93
N GLY A 90 9.91 8.72 22.82
CA GLY A 90 9.71 8.64 24.27
C GLY A 90 9.12 7.29 24.74
N VAL A 91 9.31 6.24 23.96
CA VAL A 91 8.85 4.88 24.28
C VAL A 91 9.85 4.21 25.21
N THR A 92 9.38 3.51 26.25
CA THR A 92 10.26 2.74 27.12
C THR A 92 10.94 1.61 26.36
N GLY A 93 12.13 1.18 26.81
CA GLY A 93 12.83 0.06 26.16
C GLY A 93 12.01 -1.22 26.11
N GLU A 94 11.22 -1.50 27.16
CA GLU A 94 10.31 -2.65 27.23
C GLU A 94 9.20 -2.56 26.16
N ASN A 95 8.56 -1.41 26.03
CA ASN A 95 7.53 -1.19 25.01
C ASN A 95 8.12 -1.20 23.60
N ALA A 96 9.35 -0.68 23.41
CA ALA A 96 10.04 -0.75 22.11
C ALA A 96 10.29 -2.20 21.67
N ASP A 97 10.76 -3.04 22.60
CA ASP A 97 10.96 -4.48 22.36
C ASP A 97 9.63 -5.21 22.07
N GLU A 98 8.56 -4.85 22.79
CA GLU A 98 7.23 -5.41 22.56
C GLU A 98 6.66 -4.99 21.19
N ILE A 99 6.85 -3.73 20.77
CA ILE A 99 6.46 -3.24 19.45
C ILE A 99 7.20 -4.04 18.36
N LEU A 100 8.51 -4.17 18.47
CA LEU A 100 9.30 -4.92 17.49
C LEU A 100 8.90 -6.39 17.43
N ARG A 101 8.63 -7.02 18.57
CA ARG A 101 8.13 -8.39 18.64
C ARG A 101 6.77 -8.54 17.97
N PHE A 102 5.87 -7.57 18.18
CA PHE A 102 4.53 -7.56 17.59
C PHE A 102 4.58 -7.48 16.07
N ILE A 103 5.30 -6.51 15.53
CA ILE A 103 5.37 -6.30 14.07
C ILE A 103 6.18 -7.38 13.35
N ALA A 104 7.16 -7.99 14.00
CA ALA A 104 7.98 -9.07 13.47
C ALA A 104 7.34 -10.47 13.64
N CYS A 105 6.05 -10.55 14.03
CA CYS A 105 5.36 -11.82 14.22
C CYS A 105 5.54 -12.73 12.99
N PRO A 106 6.19 -13.90 13.14
CA PRO A 106 6.46 -14.80 12.04
C PRO A 106 5.24 -15.67 11.70
N GLY A 107 5.32 -16.37 10.56
CA GLY A 107 4.35 -17.38 10.16
C GLY A 107 3.40 -16.92 9.07
N THR A 108 2.43 -17.77 8.78
CA THR A 108 1.36 -17.52 7.80
C THR A 108 0.38 -16.46 8.28
N SER A 109 -0.49 -15.98 7.40
CA SER A 109 -1.58 -15.07 7.79
C SER A 109 -2.46 -15.67 8.92
N ALA A 110 -2.69 -16.98 8.90
CA ALA A 110 -3.44 -17.67 9.95
C ALA A 110 -2.69 -17.67 11.29
N ASP A 111 -1.36 -17.91 11.28
CA ASP A 111 -0.54 -17.87 12.50
C ASP A 111 -0.52 -16.46 13.10
N LYS A 112 -0.41 -15.42 12.27
CA LYS A 112 -0.44 -14.03 12.70
C LYS A 112 -1.81 -13.63 13.26
N LEU A 113 -2.91 -14.07 12.66
CA LEU A 113 -4.25 -13.87 13.23
C LEU A 113 -4.40 -14.56 14.58
N ALA A 114 -3.89 -15.78 14.74
CA ALA A 114 -3.88 -16.51 16.02
C ALA A 114 -3.02 -15.78 17.07
N PHE A 115 -1.88 -15.21 16.67
CA PHE A 115 -1.05 -14.38 17.55
C PHE A 115 -1.80 -13.13 18.03
N LEU A 116 -2.50 -12.43 17.15
CA LEU A 116 -3.26 -11.23 17.48
C LEU A 116 -4.39 -11.51 18.48
N GLU A 117 -4.97 -12.71 18.48
CA GLU A 117 -6.02 -13.11 19.46
C GLU A 117 -5.56 -13.01 20.93
N GLN A 118 -4.26 -13.05 21.20
CA GLN A 118 -3.71 -12.92 22.56
C GLN A 118 -3.97 -11.53 23.17
N TYR A 119 -4.27 -10.53 22.33
CA TYR A 119 -4.55 -9.16 22.74
C TYR A 119 -6.05 -8.84 22.78
N ARG A 120 -6.91 -9.78 22.33
CA ARG A 120 -8.36 -9.60 22.30
C ARG A 120 -8.93 -9.27 23.70
N GLY A 121 -9.91 -8.36 23.74
CA GLY A 121 -10.56 -7.89 24.95
C GLY A 121 -9.75 -6.87 25.75
N ARG A 122 -8.59 -6.44 25.26
CA ARG A 122 -7.75 -5.45 25.93
C ARG A 122 -7.99 -4.02 25.44
N ASN A 123 -8.52 -3.87 24.22
CA ASN A 123 -8.84 -2.57 23.63
C ASN A 123 -9.90 -2.73 22.52
N GLU A 124 -10.98 -1.96 22.55
CA GLU A 124 -12.10 -2.05 21.61
C GLU A 124 -11.68 -1.74 20.15
N THR A 125 -10.81 -0.76 19.95
CA THR A 125 -10.29 -0.42 18.62
C THR A 125 -9.46 -1.58 18.06
N PHE A 126 -8.65 -2.22 18.90
CA PHE A 126 -7.89 -3.40 18.50
C PHE A 126 -8.81 -4.54 18.07
N ASP A 127 -9.82 -4.83 18.89
CA ASP A 127 -10.77 -5.93 18.63
C ASP A 127 -11.53 -5.70 17.30
N THR A 128 -12.00 -4.48 17.08
CA THR A 128 -12.63 -4.08 15.82
C THR A 128 -11.69 -4.29 14.63
N GLY A 129 -10.45 -3.81 14.73
CA GLY A 129 -9.46 -3.97 13.65
C GLY A 129 -9.10 -5.42 13.39
N LEU A 130 -9.02 -6.25 14.42
CA LEU A 130 -8.76 -7.69 14.28
C LEU A 130 -9.92 -8.40 13.58
N ASP A 131 -11.17 -8.08 13.90
CA ASP A 131 -12.34 -8.66 13.24
C ASP A 131 -12.45 -8.22 11.77
N GLU A 132 -12.18 -6.96 11.47
CA GLU A 132 -12.08 -6.45 10.11
C GLU A 132 -10.99 -7.17 9.32
N LEU A 133 -9.78 -7.25 9.87
CA LEU A 133 -8.62 -7.89 9.24
C LEU A 133 -8.88 -9.38 8.96
N ARG A 134 -9.48 -10.09 9.92
CA ARG A 134 -9.90 -11.49 9.78
C ARG A 134 -10.91 -11.64 8.63
N THR A 135 -11.88 -10.74 8.56
CA THR A 135 -12.91 -10.76 7.52
C THR A 135 -12.29 -10.55 6.16
N VAL A 136 -11.46 -9.50 5.99
CA VAL A 136 -10.79 -9.19 4.72
C VAL A 136 -9.93 -10.37 4.27
N VAL A 137 -8.99 -10.80 5.11
CA VAL A 137 -8.06 -11.90 4.77
C VAL A 137 -8.81 -13.21 4.48
N GLY A 138 -9.90 -13.47 5.24
CA GLY A 138 -10.73 -14.67 5.05
C GLY A 138 -11.48 -14.72 3.72
N TYR A 139 -11.81 -13.57 3.14
CA TYR A 139 -12.50 -13.51 1.86
C TYR A 139 -11.58 -13.49 0.63
N LEU A 140 -10.27 -13.22 0.77
CA LEU A 140 -9.35 -13.16 -0.38
C LEU A 140 -9.37 -14.40 -1.26
N PRO A 141 -9.35 -15.64 -0.72
CA PRO A 141 -9.45 -16.84 -1.56
C PRO A 141 -10.80 -16.96 -2.29
N ALA A 142 -11.90 -16.52 -1.68
CA ALA A 142 -13.22 -16.52 -2.32
C ALA A 142 -13.31 -15.50 -3.47
N PHE A 143 -12.56 -14.40 -3.39
CA PHE A 143 -12.37 -13.44 -4.48
C PHE A 143 -11.34 -13.89 -5.52
N GLY A 144 -10.77 -15.08 -5.38
CA GLY A 144 -9.83 -15.67 -6.33
C GLY A 144 -8.38 -15.25 -6.17
N VAL A 145 -8.00 -14.64 -5.04
CA VAL A 145 -6.60 -14.31 -4.74
C VAL A 145 -5.93 -15.52 -4.10
N PRO A 146 -4.93 -16.15 -4.74
CA PRO A 146 -4.21 -17.29 -4.18
C PRO A 146 -3.43 -16.92 -2.92
N GLU A 147 -3.27 -17.88 -1.99
CA GLU A 147 -2.56 -17.64 -0.73
C GLU A 147 -1.10 -17.22 -0.92
N GLU A 148 -0.46 -17.66 -2.00
CA GLU A 148 0.89 -17.25 -2.36
C GLU A 148 0.99 -15.78 -2.82
N ASN A 149 -0.12 -15.12 -3.15
CA ASN A 149 -0.14 -13.74 -3.63
C ASN A 149 -0.54 -12.72 -2.57
N PHE A 150 -0.91 -13.14 -1.35
CA PHE A 150 -1.18 -12.20 -0.26
C PHE A 150 -0.55 -12.65 1.06
N GLU A 151 -0.36 -11.71 1.96
CA GLU A 151 0.05 -11.97 3.34
C GLU A 151 -0.45 -10.88 4.29
N LEU A 152 -0.77 -11.27 5.52
CA LEU A 152 -0.91 -10.34 6.61
C LEU A 152 0.48 -9.87 7.03
N ASP A 153 0.70 -8.55 7.04
CA ASP A 153 2.00 -7.96 7.36
C ASP A 153 1.86 -6.79 8.33
N LEU A 154 2.18 -7.05 9.59
CA LEU A 154 2.06 -6.06 10.67
C LEU A 154 3.10 -4.94 10.57
N THR A 155 4.10 -5.06 9.71
CA THR A 155 5.10 -4.01 9.48
C THR A 155 4.57 -2.87 8.62
N ILE A 156 3.46 -3.07 7.89
CA ILE A 156 2.82 -2.00 7.13
C ILE A 156 2.21 -0.99 8.11
N ALA A 157 3.04 -0.06 8.50
CA ALA A 157 2.66 1.10 9.28
C ALA A 157 2.42 2.33 8.38
N ARG A 158 2.81 2.21 7.09
CA ARG A 158 2.66 3.24 6.06
C ARG A 158 1.21 3.50 5.73
N GLY A 159 1.06 4.63 5.18
CA GLY A 159 -0.16 5.15 4.62
C GLY A 159 -0.23 6.62 4.96
N LEU A 160 -0.99 7.33 4.16
CA LEU A 160 -1.34 8.71 4.47
C LEU A 160 -2.11 8.70 5.80
N ASP A 161 -1.94 9.74 6.58
CA ASP A 161 -2.52 9.82 7.95
C ASP A 161 -4.06 9.69 7.97
N TYR A 162 -4.70 9.79 6.80
CA TYR A 162 -6.14 9.66 6.64
C TYR A 162 -6.68 8.23 6.57
N TYR A 163 -5.83 7.19 6.47
CA TYR A 163 -6.32 5.80 6.50
C TYR A 163 -6.84 5.41 7.88
N THR A 164 -8.03 4.82 7.91
CA THR A 164 -8.79 4.52 9.14
C THR A 164 -9.01 3.02 9.39
N GLY A 165 -8.80 2.18 8.38
CA GLY A 165 -9.05 0.73 8.43
C GLY A 165 -7.95 -0.07 7.76
N THR A 166 -8.34 -1.00 6.88
CA THR A 166 -7.42 -1.84 6.11
C THR A 166 -6.47 -1.01 5.25
N VAL A 167 -5.23 -1.43 5.19
CA VAL A 167 -4.16 -0.85 4.34
C VAL A 167 -3.50 -1.94 3.52
N TYR A 168 -3.07 -1.56 2.32
CA TYR A 168 -2.47 -2.47 1.34
C TYR A 168 -1.13 -1.94 0.86
N GLU A 169 -0.22 -2.85 0.61
CA GLU A 169 1.03 -2.58 -0.09
C GLU A 169 1.38 -3.78 -0.98
N THR A 170 1.69 -3.54 -2.24
CA THR A 170 2.06 -4.61 -3.17
C THR A 170 3.49 -4.44 -3.62
N VAL A 171 4.26 -5.53 -3.49
CA VAL A 171 5.67 -5.59 -3.87
C VAL A 171 5.90 -6.70 -4.90
N LEU A 172 6.85 -6.50 -5.80
CA LEU A 172 7.33 -7.53 -6.71
C LEU A 172 8.39 -8.38 -6.00
N LEU A 173 8.23 -9.70 -6.02
CA LEU A 173 9.15 -10.63 -5.36
C LEU A 173 10.50 -10.76 -6.08
N ASP A 174 10.51 -10.52 -7.39
CA ASP A 174 11.72 -10.55 -8.21
C ASP A 174 12.46 -9.20 -8.24
N HIS A 175 11.81 -8.12 -7.77
CA HIS A 175 12.32 -6.75 -7.78
C HIS A 175 12.07 -6.02 -6.45
N PRO A 176 12.54 -6.58 -5.32
CA PRO A 176 12.32 -5.98 -3.99
C PRO A 176 12.91 -4.57 -3.85
N GLU A 177 13.96 -4.26 -4.62
CA GLU A 177 14.63 -2.95 -4.63
C GLU A 177 13.73 -1.82 -5.13
N VAL A 178 12.69 -2.14 -5.90
CA VAL A 178 11.72 -1.15 -6.39
C VAL A 178 10.78 -0.68 -5.30
N GLY A 179 10.58 -1.52 -4.28
CA GLY A 179 9.65 -1.29 -3.19
C GLY A 179 8.19 -1.44 -3.64
N SER A 180 7.29 -0.75 -2.97
CA SER A 180 5.86 -0.82 -3.28
C SER A 180 5.53 -0.25 -4.65
N ILE A 181 4.81 -1.03 -5.46
CA ILE A 181 4.32 -0.62 -6.78
C ILE A 181 2.84 -0.27 -6.79
N CYS A 182 2.11 -0.68 -5.76
CA CYS A 182 0.71 -0.36 -5.54
C CYS A 182 0.46 -0.26 -4.04
N SER A 183 -0.25 0.75 -3.60
CA SER A 183 -0.61 0.95 -2.20
C SER A 183 -1.96 1.62 -2.06
N GLY A 184 -2.59 1.46 -0.90
CA GLY A 184 -3.88 2.05 -0.64
C GLY A 184 -4.44 1.68 0.72
N GLY A 185 -5.73 1.94 0.92
CA GLY A 185 -6.43 1.59 2.16
C GLY A 185 -7.80 2.22 2.27
N ARG A 186 -8.46 1.91 3.38
CA ARG A 186 -9.75 2.50 3.77
C ARG A 186 -9.54 3.86 4.39
N TYR A 187 -10.40 4.80 4.02
CA TYR A 187 -10.51 6.15 4.57
C TYR A 187 -11.99 6.48 4.82
N ASP A 188 -12.33 6.96 6.02
CA ASP A 188 -13.71 7.27 6.38
C ASP A 188 -13.98 8.78 6.38
N ASP A 189 -12.97 9.61 6.67
CA ASP A 189 -13.13 11.04 6.95
C ASP A 189 -12.58 11.97 5.87
N LEU A 190 -11.98 11.42 4.80
CA LEU A 190 -11.31 12.23 3.76
C LEU A 190 -12.27 13.22 3.08
N ALA A 191 -13.49 12.79 2.80
CA ALA A 191 -14.50 13.63 2.18
C ALA A 191 -14.96 14.80 3.08
N GLY A 192 -14.78 14.70 4.40
CA GLY A 192 -15.14 15.72 5.37
C GLY A 192 -14.46 17.08 5.14
N TYR A 193 -13.33 17.11 4.41
CA TYR A 193 -12.67 18.35 3.98
C TYR A 193 -13.45 19.12 2.90
N TYR A 194 -14.39 18.47 2.21
CA TYR A 194 -15.07 19.02 1.05
C TYR A 194 -16.60 19.02 1.19
N THR A 195 -17.15 18.18 2.07
CA THR A 195 -18.61 18.01 2.25
C THR A 195 -18.95 17.61 3.68
N ASN A 196 -20.20 17.90 4.09
CA ASN A 196 -20.74 17.43 5.37
C ASN A 196 -21.32 16.01 5.29
N LYS A 197 -21.21 15.33 4.15
CA LYS A 197 -21.65 13.95 4.01
C LYS A 197 -20.57 12.99 4.51
N SER A 198 -20.99 11.90 5.14
CA SER A 198 -20.12 10.76 5.42
C SER A 198 -19.98 9.95 4.14
N LEU A 199 -18.81 9.96 3.56
CA LEU A 199 -18.46 9.24 2.32
C LEU A 199 -17.23 8.37 2.56
N PRO A 200 -17.39 7.24 3.30
CA PRO A 200 -16.28 6.32 3.49
C PRO A 200 -15.84 5.73 2.15
N GLY A 201 -14.54 5.54 2.00
CA GLY A 201 -13.98 4.97 0.79
C GLY A 201 -12.88 3.96 1.08
N VAL A 202 -12.62 3.12 0.10
CA VAL A 202 -11.43 2.27 0.04
C VAL A 202 -10.88 2.32 -1.38
N GLY A 203 -9.58 2.48 -1.52
CA GLY A 203 -8.97 2.56 -2.84
C GLY A 203 -7.49 2.27 -2.84
N ILE A 204 -6.96 2.16 -4.04
CA ILE A 204 -5.54 1.91 -4.30
C ILE A 204 -5.02 2.83 -5.40
N SER A 205 -3.73 3.06 -5.35
CA SER A 205 -2.98 3.76 -6.37
C SER A 205 -1.85 2.86 -6.89
N ILE A 206 -1.86 2.59 -8.19
CA ILE A 206 -0.77 1.91 -8.88
C ILE A 206 0.21 2.95 -9.40
N GLY A 207 1.47 2.85 -9.01
CA GLY A 207 2.54 3.72 -9.51
C GLY A 207 2.88 3.39 -10.96
N LEU A 208 2.08 3.88 -11.91
CA LEU A 208 2.16 3.51 -13.32
C LEU A 208 3.54 3.79 -13.92
N THR A 209 4.14 4.95 -13.64
CA THR A 209 5.50 5.26 -14.11
C THR A 209 6.52 4.24 -13.60
N ARG A 210 6.40 3.81 -12.35
CA ARG A 210 7.30 2.81 -11.74
C ARG A 210 7.09 1.43 -12.34
N LEU A 211 5.83 1.04 -12.51
CA LEU A 211 5.45 -0.23 -13.12
C LEU A 211 5.93 -0.31 -14.58
N PHE A 212 5.71 0.75 -15.35
CA PHE A 212 6.16 0.83 -16.74
C PHE A 212 7.68 0.68 -16.86
N TYR A 213 8.45 1.32 -15.98
CA TYR A 213 9.89 1.15 -15.91
C TYR A 213 10.30 -0.32 -15.75
N ILE A 214 9.63 -1.05 -14.84
CA ILE A 214 9.90 -2.47 -14.61
C ILE A 214 9.57 -3.31 -15.86
N LEU A 215 8.39 -3.09 -16.45
CA LEU A 215 7.96 -3.80 -17.64
C LEU A 215 8.93 -3.59 -18.81
N GLN A 216 9.49 -2.39 -18.94
CA GLN A 216 10.51 -2.06 -19.95
C GLN A 216 11.83 -2.77 -19.67
N GLU A 217 12.36 -2.70 -18.45
CA GLU A 217 13.60 -3.39 -18.05
C GLU A 217 13.52 -4.91 -18.24
N GLN A 218 12.32 -5.49 -18.06
CA GLN A 218 12.07 -6.93 -18.22
C GLN A 218 11.73 -7.33 -19.66
N ASN A 219 11.78 -6.40 -20.63
CA ASN A 219 11.39 -6.65 -22.03
C ASN A 219 9.96 -7.24 -22.17
N MET A 220 9.05 -6.87 -21.25
CA MET A 220 7.64 -7.29 -21.27
C MET A 220 6.79 -6.39 -22.15
N ILE A 221 7.30 -5.24 -22.58
CA ILE A 221 6.61 -4.33 -23.52
C ILE A 221 6.90 -4.79 -24.92
N SER A 222 5.85 -5.05 -25.69
CA SER A 222 5.98 -5.48 -27.10
C SER A 222 6.67 -4.42 -27.97
N ASP A 223 7.59 -4.84 -28.81
CA ASP A 223 8.23 -3.97 -29.83
C ASP A 223 7.22 -3.38 -30.83
N ALA A 224 6.00 -3.94 -30.88
CA ALA A 224 4.91 -3.40 -31.70
C ALA A 224 4.26 -2.13 -31.10
N VAL A 225 4.57 -1.80 -29.85
CA VAL A 225 4.10 -0.55 -29.22
C VAL A 225 4.92 0.61 -29.77
N LEU A 226 4.24 1.57 -30.40
CA LEU A 226 4.87 2.81 -30.85
C LEU A 226 5.49 3.54 -29.63
N THR A 227 6.81 3.65 -29.63
CA THR A 227 7.58 4.29 -28.55
C THR A 227 7.67 5.81 -28.71
N ALA A 228 7.26 6.32 -29.88
CA ALA A 228 7.23 7.74 -30.20
C ALA A 228 5.92 8.11 -30.88
N PRO A 229 5.36 9.32 -30.62
CA PRO A 229 4.16 9.80 -31.29
C PRO A 229 4.35 10.16 -32.76
N ALA A 230 5.60 10.14 -33.25
CA ALA A 230 5.96 10.46 -34.61
C ALA A 230 7.06 9.50 -35.11
N ASP A 231 6.93 9.08 -36.37
CA ASP A 231 7.92 8.24 -37.05
C ASP A 231 9.17 9.04 -37.49
N VAL A 232 8.97 10.34 -37.72
CA VAL A 232 10.03 11.26 -38.18
C VAL A 232 9.91 12.56 -37.37
N LEU A 233 11.04 13.03 -36.87
CA LEU A 233 11.16 14.34 -36.21
C LEU A 233 12.08 15.25 -37.07
N ILE A 234 11.52 16.36 -37.53
CA ILE A 234 12.26 17.36 -38.28
C ILE A 234 12.69 18.49 -37.31
N LEU A 235 14.01 18.64 -37.16
CA LEU A 235 14.61 19.67 -36.32
C LEU A 235 15.21 20.78 -37.20
N PRO A 236 14.56 21.94 -37.38
CA PRO A 236 15.13 23.05 -38.13
C PRO A 236 16.31 23.64 -37.37
N MET A 237 17.41 23.87 -38.04
CA MET A 237 18.64 24.45 -37.49
C MET A 237 18.79 25.93 -37.88
N THR A 238 17.72 26.53 -38.42
CA THR A 238 17.66 27.94 -38.86
C THR A 238 16.38 28.59 -38.39
N ASP A 239 16.37 29.93 -38.35
CA ASP A 239 15.18 30.73 -38.03
C ASP A 239 14.12 30.66 -39.15
N ASP A 240 14.50 30.34 -40.38
CA ASP A 240 13.56 30.15 -41.48
C ASP A 240 13.03 28.69 -41.47
N LEU A 241 11.78 28.54 -41.09
CA LEU A 241 11.07 27.26 -40.96
C LEU A 241 10.48 26.78 -42.30
N SER A 242 10.54 27.56 -43.37
CA SER A 242 9.85 27.29 -44.65
C SER A 242 10.23 25.89 -45.22
N ALA A 243 11.54 25.56 -45.23
CA ALA A 243 12.00 24.31 -45.73
C ALA A 243 11.58 23.11 -44.84
N ALA A 244 11.58 23.28 -43.50
CA ALA A 244 11.17 22.28 -42.56
C ALA A 244 9.66 21.97 -42.66
N VAL A 245 8.85 23.03 -42.84
CA VAL A 245 7.38 22.90 -43.03
C VAL A 245 7.10 22.20 -44.38
N ALA A 246 7.80 22.56 -45.47
CA ALA A 246 7.65 21.92 -46.76
C ALA A 246 7.94 20.40 -46.66
N LEU A 247 9.07 20.03 -46.02
CA LEU A 247 9.47 18.64 -45.84
C LEU A 247 8.52 17.85 -44.95
N ALA A 248 7.91 18.50 -43.95
CA ALA A 248 6.92 17.87 -43.08
C ALA A 248 5.56 17.67 -43.75
N SER A 249 5.33 18.31 -44.88
CA SER A 249 4.05 18.24 -45.63
C SER A 249 4.11 17.22 -46.78
N GLU A 250 5.27 16.66 -47.08
CA GLU A 250 5.47 15.55 -48.01
C GLU A 250 5.23 14.21 -47.32
#